data_29b27fd7ca5f9d55f85d8e7a2243805c
#
_entry.id   29b27fd7ca5f9d55f85d8e7a2243805c
#
_cell.length_a   1.000
_cell.length_b   1.000
_cell.length_c   1.000
_cell.angle_alpha   90.00
_cell.angle_beta   90.00
_cell.angle_gamma   90.00
#
_symmetry.space_group_name_H-M   'P 1'
#
loop_
_entity.id
_entity.type
_entity.pdbx_description
1 polymer ?
#
loop_
_entity_poly.entity_id
_entity_poly.type
_entity_poly.pdbx_seq_one_letter_code
_entity_poly.pdbx_strand_id
1 'polypeptide(L)'
;MKLLLTLYNFQHGIGSVGDLLIPFETVLNVSALVIVLTFVFLKISWKQSVLIQKEVIVEQKLPILGKVFGGLILSLLILPGFIGNEEAKTSITPLIIWVFLWIGVPVLGLVFGDIYAKFNPLSLFPSAEEKPSSVWIASGLFLGLTWFELVWRKPGNPTHIGTVFILLLLITTGSRILLSKTSIEVDPLHLLHHLYAKLRFSVSRPVYKNMLENIANLSNFKGMEYFILLMIGTVTYDGLRGTTFWYNLFGSSTLDMGFSTFAFFAINIIIISSYRFACWFALRVSGEQQDLNKVSLLFGHTMLPIAFAYHVTHYLSLLLYESQTILYRLNDPYGVGWNLFGVEEITINYFLTPVGLWGIQVFVTLAGHMLSVILAHDLAIKLFGHHQSDKTQYIFLLITVGLTLQALFVLSVP
;
A
#
# COMPACT_ATOMS: atom_id res chain seq x y z
N MET A 1 -25.08 8.13 12.58
CA MET A 1 -25.00 6.66 12.78
C MET A 1 -25.34 5.86 11.52
N LYS A 2 -26.53 6.03 10.88
CA LYS A 2 -26.86 5.31 9.62
C LYS A 2 -25.94 5.65 8.42
N LEU A 3 -25.45 6.88 8.30
CA LEU A 3 -24.63 7.33 7.17
C LEU A 3 -23.18 6.81 7.24
N LEU A 4 -22.62 6.64 8.44
CA LEU A 4 -21.32 6.02 8.68
C LEU A 4 -21.38 4.51 8.43
N LEU A 5 -22.49 3.85 8.83
CA LEU A 5 -22.74 2.43 8.53
C LEU A 5 -22.88 2.18 7.02
N THR A 6 -23.45 3.12 6.26
CA THR A 6 -23.59 2.95 4.80
C THR A 6 -22.26 3.06 4.06
N LEU A 7 -21.34 3.94 4.48
CA LEU A 7 -19.99 4.01 3.93
C LEU A 7 -19.12 2.82 4.40
N TYR A 8 -19.39 2.29 5.61
CA TYR A 8 -18.70 1.13 6.16
C TYR A 8 -19.13 -0.20 5.52
N ASN A 9 -20.39 -0.35 5.13
CA ASN A 9 -20.89 -1.56 4.49
C ASN A 9 -20.38 -1.78 3.05
N PHE A 10 -19.73 -0.78 2.42
CA PHE A 10 -19.15 -0.90 1.09
C PHE A 10 -17.68 -1.35 1.07
N GLN A 11 -17.00 -1.37 2.21
CA GLN A 11 -15.59 -1.77 2.27
C GLN A 11 -15.37 -3.28 2.25
N HIS A 12 -16.37 -4.07 2.61
CA HIS A 12 -16.23 -5.53 2.76
C HIS A 12 -17.23 -6.24 1.84
N GLY A 13 -16.71 -6.86 0.77
CA GLY A 13 -17.46 -7.40 -0.35
C GLY A 13 -18.31 -8.65 -0.09
N ILE A 14 -18.50 -9.10 1.15
CA ILE A 14 -19.27 -10.31 1.50
C ILE A 14 -20.48 -9.91 2.34
N GLY A 15 -21.67 -10.38 1.93
CA GLY A 15 -22.91 -10.18 2.67
C GLY A 15 -22.92 -10.91 4.02
N SER A 16 -22.37 -12.14 4.07
CA SER A 16 -22.12 -12.90 5.31
C SER A 16 -21.08 -14.01 5.05
N VAL A 17 -20.39 -14.45 6.11
CA VAL A 17 -19.47 -15.61 6.04
C VAL A 17 -20.21 -16.90 5.65
N GLY A 18 -21.52 -16.96 5.90
CA GLY A 18 -22.38 -18.10 5.52
C GLY A 18 -22.62 -18.25 4.02
N ASP A 19 -22.35 -17.21 3.22
CA ASP A 19 -22.55 -17.22 1.76
C ASP A 19 -21.34 -17.80 1.00
N LEU A 20 -20.26 -18.16 1.71
CA LEU A 20 -19.07 -18.75 1.10
C LEU A 20 -19.32 -20.20 0.65
N LEU A 21 -18.87 -20.54 -0.57
CA LEU A 21 -18.92 -21.90 -1.11
C LEU A 21 -18.06 -22.89 -0.31
N ILE A 22 -17.01 -22.40 0.35
CA ILE A 22 -16.10 -23.18 1.18
C ILE A 22 -16.10 -22.56 2.59
N PRO A 23 -16.16 -23.37 3.67
CA PRO A 23 -16.10 -22.85 5.03
C PRO A 23 -14.87 -21.96 5.25
N PHE A 24 -15.08 -20.81 5.86
CA PHE A 24 -14.02 -19.81 6.07
C PHE A 24 -12.78 -20.37 6.77
N GLU A 25 -12.98 -21.19 7.81
CA GLU A 25 -11.88 -21.88 8.50
C GLU A 25 -11.04 -22.76 7.57
N THR A 26 -11.67 -23.40 6.60
CA THR A 26 -10.96 -24.20 5.60
C THR A 26 -10.07 -23.32 4.74
N VAL A 27 -10.58 -22.16 4.31
CA VAL A 27 -9.77 -21.20 3.51
C VAL A 27 -8.59 -20.69 4.33
N LEU A 28 -8.76 -20.34 5.60
CA LEU A 28 -7.67 -19.93 6.49
C LEU A 28 -6.61 -21.03 6.61
N ASN A 29 -7.02 -22.27 6.90
CA ASN A 29 -6.11 -23.39 7.09
C ASN A 29 -5.35 -23.74 5.80
N VAL A 30 -6.04 -23.77 4.66
CA VAL A 30 -5.42 -24.01 3.34
C VAL A 30 -4.46 -22.89 2.98
N SER A 31 -4.81 -21.65 3.26
CA SER A 31 -3.95 -20.48 2.99
C SER A 31 -2.66 -20.53 3.81
N ALA A 32 -2.77 -20.83 5.12
CA ALA A 32 -1.59 -21.03 5.96
C ALA A 32 -0.73 -22.18 5.46
N LEU A 33 -1.36 -23.31 5.08
CA LEU A 33 -0.67 -24.47 4.53
C LEU A 33 0.08 -24.12 3.23
N VAL A 34 -0.53 -23.36 2.32
CA VAL A 34 0.10 -22.92 1.05
C VAL A 34 1.38 -22.14 1.34
N ILE A 35 1.37 -21.20 2.29
CA ILE A 35 2.56 -20.43 2.64
C ILE A 35 3.67 -21.33 3.22
N VAL A 36 3.29 -22.25 4.12
CA VAL A 36 4.25 -23.23 4.69
C VAL A 36 4.82 -24.14 3.62
N LEU A 37 3.97 -24.68 2.72
CA LEU A 37 4.42 -25.53 1.61
C LEU A 37 5.32 -24.76 0.63
N THR A 38 5.04 -23.49 0.38
CA THR A 38 5.95 -22.63 -0.42
C THR A 38 7.34 -22.59 0.22
N PHE A 39 7.42 -22.35 1.52
CA PHE A 39 8.71 -22.34 2.22
C PHE A 39 9.41 -23.70 2.17
N VAL A 40 8.68 -24.82 2.41
CA VAL A 40 9.24 -26.17 2.35
C VAL A 40 9.77 -26.49 0.95
N PHE A 41 9.01 -26.13 -0.08
CA PHE A 41 9.44 -26.30 -1.48
C PHE A 41 10.72 -25.51 -1.78
N LEU A 42 10.81 -24.25 -1.36
CA LEU A 42 12.01 -23.43 -1.54
C LEU A 42 13.21 -24.03 -0.81
N LYS A 43 13.03 -24.48 0.42
CA LYS A 43 14.09 -25.13 1.20
C LYS A 43 14.70 -26.35 0.48
N ILE A 44 13.89 -27.11 -0.26
CA ILE A 44 14.34 -28.31 -0.97
C ILE A 44 14.98 -27.95 -2.31
N SER A 45 14.35 -27.03 -3.08
CA SER A 45 14.66 -26.77 -4.48
C SER A 45 15.59 -25.57 -4.72
N TRP A 46 15.60 -24.56 -3.82
CA TRP A 46 16.29 -23.29 -4.03
C TRP A 46 17.52 -23.18 -3.10
N LYS A 47 18.68 -23.64 -3.59
CA LYS A 47 19.90 -23.76 -2.77
C LYS A 47 20.91 -22.64 -2.94
N GLN A 48 20.70 -21.75 -3.89
CA GLN A 48 21.60 -20.64 -4.21
C GLN A 48 20.79 -19.37 -4.45
N SER A 49 21.31 -18.21 -4.00
CA SER A 49 20.70 -16.94 -4.34
C SER A 49 20.88 -16.63 -5.82
N VAL A 50 19.77 -16.36 -6.52
CA VAL A 50 19.76 -16.13 -7.97
C VAL A 50 19.09 -14.82 -8.36
N LEU A 51 18.31 -14.20 -7.47
CA LEU A 51 17.54 -12.98 -7.76
C LEU A 51 18.37 -11.72 -7.61
N ILE A 52 19.33 -11.71 -6.67
CA ILE A 52 20.09 -10.51 -6.34
C ILE A 52 21.31 -10.43 -7.26
N GLN A 53 21.25 -9.51 -8.22
CA GLN A 53 22.29 -9.20 -9.21
C GLN A 53 22.98 -7.87 -8.88
N LYS A 54 23.92 -7.44 -9.72
CA LYS A 54 24.48 -6.09 -9.61
C LYS A 54 23.44 -5.06 -10.02
N GLU A 55 23.37 -4.00 -9.24
CA GLU A 55 22.46 -2.88 -9.51
C GLU A 55 22.75 -2.26 -10.87
N VAL A 56 21.73 -2.13 -11.71
CA VAL A 56 21.80 -1.43 -12.98
C VAL A 56 20.87 -0.22 -12.90
N ILE A 57 21.46 0.97 -13.02
CA ILE A 57 20.73 2.24 -13.00
C ILE A 57 20.29 2.52 -14.43
N VAL A 58 18.98 2.70 -14.61
CA VAL A 58 18.43 3.23 -15.87
C VAL A 58 17.80 4.57 -15.58
N GLU A 59 18.47 5.62 -16.04
CA GLU A 59 17.91 6.97 -16.03
C GLU A 59 16.74 7.05 -17.00
N GLN A 60 15.55 7.39 -16.51
CA GLN A 60 14.44 7.81 -17.35
C GLN A 60 14.27 9.33 -17.25
N LYS A 61 14.66 10.05 -18.29
CA LYS A 61 14.33 11.49 -18.42
C LYS A 61 12.83 11.61 -18.62
N LEU A 62 12.14 12.12 -17.61
CA LEU A 62 10.69 12.31 -17.65
C LEU A 62 10.36 13.64 -18.36
N PRO A 63 9.36 13.65 -19.26
CA PRO A 63 9.01 14.84 -20.02
C PRO A 63 8.43 15.93 -19.13
N ILE A 64 8.93 17.15 -19.24
CA ILE A 64 8.44 18.33 -18.50
C ILE A 64 6.94 18.54 -18.73
N LEU A 65 6.46 18.31 -19.95
CA LEU A 65 5.06 18.44 -20.31
C LEU A 65 4.13 17.57 -19.46
N GLY A 66 4.55 16.32 -19.15
CA GLY A 66 3.78 15.43 -18.26
C GLY A 66 3.65 16.00 -16.85
N LYS A 67 4.71 16.59 -16.33
CA LYS A 67 4.74 17.18 -14.97
C LYS A 67 3.85 18.42 -14.88
N VAL A 68 3.86 19.29 -15.89
CA VAL A 68 2.97 20.45 -15.97
C VAL A 68 1.52 20.01 -16.07
N PHE A 69 1.24 19.03 -16.92
CA PHE A 69 -0.09 18.45 -17.06
C PHE A 69 -0.60 17.81 -15.76
N GLY A 70 0.27 17.07 -15.05
CA GLY A 70 -0.04 16.53 -13.73
C GLY A 70 -0.35 17.61 -12.71
N GLY A 71 0.38 18.73 -12.72
CA GLY A 71 0.08 19.89 -11.88
C GLY A 71 -1.28 20.53 -12.17
N LEU A 72 -1.63 20.67 -13.45
CA LEU A 72 -2.95 21.16 -13.86
C LEU A 72 -4.06 20.22 -13.40
N ILE A 73 -3.92 18.90 -13.64
CA ILE A 73 -4.89 17.92 -13.18
C ILE A 73 -5.05 18.00 -11.66
N LEU A 74 -3.95 17.99 -10.90
CA LEU A 74 -3.99 18.03 -9.45
C LEU A 74 -4.70 19.30 -8.95
N SER A 75 -4.45 20.44 -9.59
CA SER A 75 -5.13 21.69 -9.27
C SER A 75 -6.63 21.60 -9.52
N LEU A 76 -7.05 21.08 -10.70
CA LEU A 76 -8.45 20.89 -11.04
C LEU A 76 -9.19 19.92 -10.11
N LEU A 77 -8.45 19.02 -9.46
CA LEU A 77 -9.01 18.01 -8.55
C LEU A 77 -9.08 18.50 -7.10
N ILE A 78 -8.20 19.40 -6.71
CA ILE A 78 -8.18 20.01 -5.36
C ILE A 78 -9.16 21.20 -5.28
N LEU A 79 -9.27 22.02 -6.32
CA LEU A 79 -10.13 23.20 -6.36
C LEU A 79 -11.60 22.92 -6.02
N PRO A 80 -12.24 21.82 -6.49
CA PRO A 80 -13.61 21.50 -6.12
C PRO A 80 -13.82 21.35 -4.62
N GLY A 81 -12.80 20.97 -3.88
CA GLY A 81 -12.83 20.91 -2.41
C GLY A 81 -13.08 22.26 -1.73
N PHE A 82 -12.77 23.39 -2.38
CA PHE A 82 -12.92 24.74 -1.82
C PHE A 82 -14.08 25.53 -2.41
N ILE A 83 -14.46 25.25 -3.65
CA ILE A 83 -15.44 26.06 -4.40
C ILE A 83 -16.76 25.30 -4.58
N GLY A 84 -16.72 23.96 -4.46
CA GLY A 84 -17.85 23.08 -4.72
C GLY A 84 -18.66 22.70 -3.48
N ASN A 85 -19.48 21.67 -3.64
CA ASN A 85 -20.28 21.08 -2.57
C ASN A 85 -19.38 20.27 -1.60
N GLU A 86 -19.67 20.37 -0.32
CA GLU A 86 -18.96 19.61 0.74
C GLU A 86 -19.35 18.13 0.83
N GLU A 87 -20.30 17.67 0.03
CA GLU A 87 -20.72 16.26 0.05
C GLU A 87 -19.76 15.36 -0.72
N ALA A 88 -19.26 14.33 -0.04
CA ALA A 88 -18.33 13.36 -0.63
C ALA A 88 -18.89 12.62 -1.86
N LYS A 89 -20.22 12.45 -1.94
CA LYS A 89 -20.87 11.72 -3.03
C LYS A 89 -21.02 12.53 -4.32
N THR A 90 -21.08 13.85 -4.22
CA THR A 90 -21.29 14.75 -5.37
C THR A 90 -19.97 15.33 -5.88
N SER A 91 -19.00 15.57 -5.00
CA SER A 91 -17.68 16.09 -5.39
C SER A 91 -16.79 15.02 -6.02
N ILE A 92 -16.00 15.43 -7.02
CA ILE A 92 -15.02 14.55 -7.68
C ILE A 92 -13.76 14.32 -6.79
N THR A 93 -13.43 15.23 -5.88
CA THR A 93 -12.18 15.22 -5.09
C THR A 93 -11.96 13.91 -4.32
N PRO A 94 -12.91 13.40 -3.50
CA PRO A 94 -12.72 12.14 -2.79
C PRO A 94 -12.50 10.95 -3.71
N LEU A 95 -13.21 10.90 -4.84
CA LEU A 95 -13.09 9.82 -5.82
C LEU A 95 -11.69 9.79 -6.44
N ILE A 96 -11.19 10.93 -6.88
CA ILE A 96 -9.87 10.97 -7.50
C ILE A 96 -8.76 10.66 -6.51
N ILE A 97 -8.85 11.19 -5.29
CA ILE A 97 -7.80 11.00 -4.29
C ILE A 97 -7.82 9.56 -3.73
N TRP A 98 -8.97 9.11 -3.21
CA TRP A 98 -9.03 7.83 -2.49
C TRP A 98 -9.24 6.60 -3.40
N VAL A 99 -9.76 6.79 -4.62
CA VAL A 99 -9.94 5.67 -5.55
C VAL A 99 -8.86 5.67 -6.62
N PHE A 100 -8.70 6.75 -7.38
CA PHE A 100 -7.76 6.73 -8.50
C PHE A 100 -6.31 6.90 -8.08
N LEU A 101 -5.99 7.91 -7.27
CA LEU A 101 -4.61 8.14 -6.84
C LEU A 101 -4.16 7.07 -5.85
N TRP A 102 -5.01 6.71 -4.87
CA TRP A 102 -4.65 5.79 -3.79
C TRP A 102 -4.51 4.35 -4.24
N ILE A 103 -5.41 3.86 -5.10
CA ILE A 103 -5.43 2.45 -5.53
C ILE A 103 -5.32 2.28 -7.05
N GLY A 104 -5.95 3.14 -7.85
CA GLY A 104 -5.96 3.02 -9.31
C GLY A 104 -4.57 3.16 -9.92
N VAL A 105 -3.80 4.18 -9.54
CA VAL A 105 -2.42 4.39 -10.02
C VAL A 105 -1.49 3.24 -9.60
N PRO A 106 -1.48 2.73 -8.35
CA PRO A 106 -0.79 1.49 -7.98
C PRO A 106 -1.09 0.29 -8.88
N VAL A 107 -2.37 0.02 -9.14
CA VAL A 107 -2.79 -1.11 -9.99
C VAL A 107 -2.33 -0.92 -11.44
N LEU A 108 -2.52 0.27 -12.00
CA LEU A 108 -2.00 0.61 -13.33
C LEU A 108 -0.48 0.51 -13.41
N GLY A 109 0.20 0.77 -12.30
CA GLY A 109 1.65 0.63 -12.16
C GLY A 109 2.18 -0.78 -12.44
N LEU A 110 1.38 -1.82 -12.22
CA LEU A 110 1.73 -3.20 -12.55
C LEU A 110 1.97 -3.40 -14.06
N VAL A 111 1.29 -2.62 -14.88
CA VAL A 111 1.36 -2.71 -16.35
C VAL A 111 2.29 -1.64 -16.92
N PHE A 112 2.11 -0.39 -16.51
CA PHE A 112 2.75 0.78 -17.12
C PHE A 112 3.98 1.29 -16.36
N GLY A 113 4.32 0.66 -15.21
CA GLY A 113 5.42 1.07 -14.34
C GLY A 113 5.09 2.36 -13.58
N ASP A 114 6.08 3.17 -13.28
CA ASP A 114 5.93 4.37 -12.46
C ASP A 114 5.22 5.51 -13.22
N ILE A 115 3.88 5.43 -13.23
CA ILE A 115 3.03 6.44 -13.86
C ILE A 115 3.09 7.74 -13.06
N TYR A 116 3.07 7.65 -11.73
CA TYR A 116 3.05 8.82 -10.86
C TYR A 116 4.27 9.71 -11.13
N ALA A 117 5.46 9.13 -11.24
CA ALA A 117 6.68 9.90 -11.53
C ALA A 117 6.59 10.70 -12.83
N LYS A 118 5.86 10.19 -13.85
CA LYS A 118 5.71 10.88 -15.15
C LYS A 118 4.86 12.15 -15.06
N PHE A 119 3.92 12.20 -14.12
CA PHE A 119 2.95 13.28 -13.93
C PHE A 119 3.16 14.05 -12.62
N ASN A 120 4.13 13.68 -11.79
CA ASN A 120 4.37 14.34 -10.51
C ASN A 120 4.88 15.78 -10.69
N PRO A 121 4.07 16.81 -10.37
CA PRO A 121 4.46 18.21 -10.51
C PRO A 121 5.59 18.61 -9.56
N LEU A 122 5.74 17.93 -8.41
CA LEU A 122 6.80 18.20 -7.45
C LEU A 122 8.19 17.92 -8.02
N SER A 123 8.28 17.07 -9.04
CA SER A 123 9.54 16.79 -9.74
C SER A 123 10.04 17.93 -10.64
N LEU A 124 9.28 19.05 -10.77
CA LEU A 124 9.74 20.30 -11.36
C LEU A 124 10.68 21.07 -10.43
N PHE A 125 10.61 20.83 -9.13
CA PHE A 125 11.49 21.45 -8.14
C PHE A 125 12.79 20.64 -8.00
N PRO A 126 13.92 21.30 -7.78
CA PRO A 126 15.22 20.63 -7.72
C PRO A 126 15.30 19.62 -6.59
N SER A 127 15.91 18.47 -6.85
CA SER A 127 16.39 17.53 -5.86
C SER A 127 17.88 17.24 -6.13
N ALA A 128 18.66 16.98 -5.08
CA ALA A 128 20.12 16.94 -5.18
C ALA A 128 20.67 15.74 -5.94
N GLU A 129 20.01 14.59 -5.87
CA GLU A 129 20.49 13.33 -6.46
C GLU A 129 19.30 12.44 -6.87
N GLU A 130 19.58 11.57 -7.83
CA GLU A 130 18.60 10.60 -8.35
C GLU A 130 18.25 9.50 -7.33
N LYS A 131 19.14 9.23 -6.36
CA LYS A 131 18.92 8.22 -5.32
C LYS A 131 18.82 8.88 -3.95
N PRO A 132 17.69 8.76 -3.26
CA PRO A 132 17.58 9.23 -1.90
C PRO A 132 18.50 8.44 -0.95
N SER A 133 19.13 9.14 -0.01
CA SER A 133 19.88 8.53 1.08
C SER A 133 18.97 8.12 2.24
N SER A 134 17.80 8.77 2.35
CA SER A 134 16.84 8.59 3.45
C SER A 134 15.42 8.92 3.01
N VAL A 135 14.45 8.25 3.61
CA VAL A 135 13.00 8.41 3.36
C VAL A 135 12.19 8.76 4.60
N TRP A 136 12.83 9.21 5.69
CA TRP A 136 12.15 9.47 6.96
C TRP A 136 11.10 10.58 6.88
N ILE A 137 11.32 11.63 6.08
CA ILE A 137 10.34 12.72 5.90
C ILE A 137 9.12 12.18 5.16
N ALA A 138 9.33 11.47 4.05
CA ALA A 138 8.24 10.83 3.31
C ALA A 138 7.46 9.86 4.21
N SER A 139 8.13 9.09 5.07
CA SER A 139 7.48 8.16 6.01
C SER A 139 6.61 8.89 7.04
N GLY A 140 7.09 10.00 7.59
CA GLY A 140 6.31 10.82 8.52
C GLY A 140 5.08 11.46 7.86
N LEU A 141 5.24 11.99 6.65
CA LEU A 141 4.13 12.57 5.87
C LEU A 141 3.13 11.50 5.43
N PHE A 142 3.59 10.30 5.07
CA PHE A 142 2.72 9.15 4.77
C PHE A 142 1.88 8.76 5.98
N LEU A 143 2.51 8.67 7.15
CA LEU A 143 1.82 8.35 8.40
C LEU A 143 0.78 9.43 8.78
N GLY A 144 1.09 10.70 8.55
CA GLY A 144 0.14 11.80 8.74
C GLY A 144 -1.04 11.76 7.76
N LEU A 145 -0.78 11.44 6.47
CA LEU A 145 -1.82 11.31 5.46
C LEU A 145 -2.75 10.12 5.76
N THR A 146 -2.21 8.97 6.12
CA THR A 146 -3.00 7.79 6.49
C THR A 146 -3.73 7.98 7.82
N TRP A 147 -3.15 8.72 8.78
CA TRP A 147 -3.87 9.12 9.98
C TRP A 147 -5.09 10.00 9.65
N PHE A 148 -4.93 10.95 8.73
CA PHE A 148 -6.06 11.77 8.25
C PHE A 148 -7.12 10.89 7.57
N GLU A 149 -6.74 9.96 6.70
CA GLU A 149 -7.67 9.04 6.04
C GLU A 149 -8.45 8.18 7.05
N LEU A 150 -7.73 7.61 8.03
CA LEU A 150 -8.24 6.50 8.84
C LEU A 150 -8.77 6.93 10.21
N VAL A 151 -8.32 8.05 10.76
CA VAL A 151 -8.67 8.49 12.12
C VAL A 151 -9.49 9.76 12.15
N TRP A 152 -9.28 10.66 11.19
CA TRP A 152 -10.01 11.91 11.14
C TRP A 152 -11.51 11.68 10.96
N ARG A 153 -12.35 12.56 11.57
CA ARG A 153 -13.81 12.36 11.61
C ARG A 153 -14.52 12.51 10.26
N LYS A 154 -13.92 13.21 9.30
CA LYS A 154 -14.51 13.49 7.98
C LYS A 154 -13.48 13.35 6.87
N PRO A 155 -12.91 12.15 6.67
CA PRO A 155 -11.86 11.92 5.65
C PRO A 155 -12.38 12.04 4.21
N GLY A 156 -13.69 11.92 4.01
CA GLY A 156 -14.34 12.08 2.70
C GLY A 156 -14.81 13.52 2.39
N ASN A 157 -14.67 14.47 3.33
CA ASN A 157 -15.09 15.85 3.07
C ASN A 157 -14.12 16.53 2.07
N PRO A 158 -14.62 17.06 0.93
CA PRO A 158 -13.76 17.61 -0.11
C PRO A 158 -12.85 18.75 0.35
N THR A 159 -13.36 19.65 1.21
CA THR A 159 -12.58 20.77 1.76
C THR A 159 -11.44 20.30 2.67
N HIS A 160 -11.70 19.27 3.50
CA HIS A 160 -10.65 18.69 4.35
C HIS A 160 -9.57 17.99 3.51
N ILE A 161 -9.97 17.21 2.49
CA ILE A 161 -9.04 16.57 1.55
C ILE A 161 -8.21 17.66 0.85
N GLY A 162 -8.85 18.66 0.26
CA GLY A 162 -8.17 19.77 -0.41
C GLY A 162 -7.15 20.46 0.49
N THR A 163 -7.53 20.75 1.74
CA THR A 163 -6.66 21.38 2.74
C THR A 163 -5.44 20.51 3.05
N VAL A 164 -5.65 19.22 3.33
CA VAL A 164 -4.54 18.30 3.64
C VAL A 164 -3.61 18.15 2.44
N PHE A 165 -4.14 18.06 1.22
CA PHE A 165 -3.31 17.94 0.02
C PHE A 165 -2.54 19.23 -0.30
N ILE A 166 -3.11 20.41 -0.09
CA ILE A 166 -2.38 21.68 -0.20
C ILE A 166 -1.27 21.75 0.85
N LEU A 167 -1.54 21.40 2.11
CA LEU A 167 -0.51 21.35 3.15
C LEU A 167 0.61 20.35 2.79
N LEU A 168 0.25 19.17 2.29
CA LEU A 168 1.21 18.17 1.83
C LEU A 168 2.08 18.73 0.70
N LEU A 169 1.49 19.39 -0.31
CA LEU A 169 2.21 20.03 -1.40
C LEU A 169 3.16 21.13 -0.92
N LEU A 170 2.71 21.98 0.00
CA LEU A 170 3.53 23.06 0.57
C LEU A 170 4.71 22.49 1.37
N ILE A 171 4.47 21.48 2.22
CA ILE A 171 5.50 20.86 3.03
C ILE A 171 6.52 20.14 2.13
N THR A 172 6.06 19.37 1.16
CA THR A 172 6.95 18.62 0.25
C THR A 172 7.75 19.56 -0.65
N THR A 173 7.11 20.60 -1.21
CA THR A 173 7.80 21.62 -2.03
C THR A 173 8.81 22.40 -1.20
N GLY A 174 8.39 22.89 -0.03
CA GLY A 174 9.29 23.61 0.89
C GLY A 174 10.48 22.74 1.31
N SER A 175 10.23 21.48 1.65
CA SER A 175 11.28 20.51 2.00
C SER A 175 12.24 20.26 0.82
N ARG A 176 11.75 20.11 -0.41
CA ARG A 176 12.59 19.96 -1.61
C ARG A 176 13.50 21.17 -1.84
N ILE A 177 12.98 22.38 -1.66
CA ILE A 177 13.77 23.62 -1.82
C ILE A 177 14.82 23.70 -0.72
N LEU A 178 14.42 23.53 0.55
CA LEU A 178 15.31 23.65 1.70
C LEU A 178 16.39 22.55 1.72
N LEU A 179 16.00 21.34 1.34
CA LEU A 179 16.87 20.16 1.34
C LEU A 179 17.44 19.83 -0.04
N SER A 180 17.41 20.79 -0.98
CA SER A 180 17.83 20.59 -2.37
C SER A 180 19.27 20.11 -2.55
N LYS A 181 20.13 20.28 -1.54
CA LYS A 181 21.50 19.79 -1.50
C LYS A 181 21.66 18.43 -0.80
N THR A 182 20.56 17.85 -0.33
CA THR A 182 20.55 16.57 0.38
C THR A 182 19.76 15.54 -0.42
N SER A 183 20.18 14.29 -0.38
CA SER A 183 19.51 13.18 -1.05
C SER A 183 18.42 12.60 -0.14
N ILE A 184 17.42 13.41 0.24
CA ILE A 184 16.31 12.96 1.09
C ILE A 184 15.03 12.94 0.29
N GLU A 185 14.32 11.79 0.29
CA GLU A 185 12.97 11.72 -0.28
C GLU A 185 11.96 12.33 0.69
N VAL A 186 11.17 13.24 0.17
CA VAL A 186 10.18 14.00 0.95
C VAL A 186 8.74 13.80 0.47
N ASP A 187 8.55 13.23 -0.73
CA ASP A 187 7.22 13.01 -1.32
C ASP A 187 6.70 11.61 -0.98
N PRO A 188 5.73 11.46 -0.07
CA PRO A 188 5.22 10.15 0.34
C PRO A 188 4.48 9.43 -0.79
N LEU A 189 3.80 10.17 -1.66
CA LEU A 189 3.07 9.58 -2.78
C LEU A 189 4.03 9.11 -3.88
N HIS A 190 5.08 9.88 -4.16
CA HIS A 190 6.12 9.43 -5.08
C HIS A 190 6.77 8.13 -4.59
N LEU A 191 7.15 8.07 -3.30
CA LEU A 191 7.76 6.87 -2.73
C LEU A 191 6.81 5.66 -2.79
N LEU A 192 5.55 5.84 -2.42
CA LEU A 192 4.51 4.80 -2.48
C LEU A 192 4.39 4.21 -3.90
N HIS A 193 4.16 5.07 -4.89
CA HIS A 193 3.94 4.64 -6.26
C HIS A 193 5.21 4.07 -6.90
N HIS A 194 6.38 4.65 -6.59
CA HIS A 194 7.66 4.15 -7.04
C HIS A 194 7.94 2.73 -6.55
N LEU A 195 7.69 2.46 -5.26
CA LEU A 195 7.84 1.12 -4.69
C LEU A 195 6.86 0.12 -5.33
N TYR A 196 5.59 0.49 -5.48
CA TYR A 196 4.60 -0.38 -6.11
C TYR A 196 4.88 -0.63 -7.60
N ALA A 197 5.43 0.34 -8.31
CA ALA A 197 5.84 0.16 -9.71
C ALA A 197 6.97 -0.86 -9.90
N LYS A 198 7.69 -1.24 -8.83
CA LYS A 198 8.68 -2.33 -8.89
C LYS A 198 8.03 -3.71 -9.04
N LEU A 199 6.74 -3.84 -8.70
CA LEU A 199 5.95 -5.07 -8.89
C LEU A 199 5.41 -5.22 -10.32
N ARG A 200 5.79 -4.39 -11.28
CA ARG A 200 5.30 -4.47 -12.65
C ARG A 200 5.59 -5.83 -13.29
N PHE A 201 4.62 -6.33 -14.05
CA PHE A 201 4.71 -7.64 -14.72
C PHE A 201 5.74 -7.66 -15.86
N SER A 202 5.84 -6.55 -16.60
CA SER A 202 6.78 -6.41 -17.71
C SER A 202 7.91 -5.48 -17.34
N VAL A 203 9.13 -6.00 -17.24
CA VAL A 203 10.33 -5.21 -16.97
C VAL A 203 11.02 -4.91 -18.28
N SER A 204 11.21 -3.62 -18.60
CA SER A 204 11.89 -3.21 -19.84
C SER A 204 13.36 -3.59 -19.78
N ARG A 205 13.82 -4.29 -20.82
CA ARG A 205 15.25 -4.60 -20.99
C ARG A 205 16.09 -3.30 -21.05
N PRO A 206 17.37 -3.31 -20.60
CA PRO A 206 18.22 -4.50 -20.46
C PRO A 206 18.43 -5.02 -19.04
N VAL A 207 17.70 -4.54 -18.01
CA VAL A 207 18.15 -4.60 -16.63
C VAL A 207 17.72 -5.84 -15.86
N TYR A 208 16.43 -6.11 -15.78
CA TYR A 208 15.90 -7.26 -15.02
C TYR A 208 14.98 -8.12 -15.89
N LYS A 209 14.98 -9.45 -15.65
CA LYS A 209 14.23 -10.39 -16.46
C LYS A 209 12.77 -10.51 -16.03
N ASN A 210 12.48 -10.27 -14.76
CA ASN A 210 11.15 -10.46 -14.18
C ASN A 210 10.93 -9.57 -12.94
N MET A 211 9.71 -9.58 -12.42
CA MET A 211 9.28 -8.83 -11.25
C MET A 211 10.10 -9.14 -9.99
N LEU A 212 10.41 -10.42 -9.73
CA LEU A 212 11.18 -10.82 -8.54
C LEU A 212 12.59 -10.22 -8.55
N GLU A 213 13.28 -10.27 -9.69
CA GLU A 213 14.59 -9.64 -9.84
C GLU A 213 14.51 -8.12 -9.65
N ASN A 214 13.45 -7.49 -10.16
CA ASN A 214 13.24 -6.04 -10.01
C ASN A 214 13.07 -5.63 -8.55
N ILE A 215 12.35 -6.41 -7.76
CA ILE A 215 12.16 -6.16 -6.31
C ILE A 215 13.45 -6.50 -5.54
N ALA A 216 14.06 -7.66 -5.81
CA ALA A 216 15.26 -8.12 -5.12
C ALA A 216 16.46 -7.17 -5.27
N ASN A 217 16.48 -6.35 -6.33
CA ASN A 217 17.52 -5.38 -6.61
C ASN A 217 17.07 -3.92 -6.37
N LEU A 218 16.04 -3.73 -5.55
CA LEU A 218 15.60 -2.41 -5.13
C LEU A 218 16.72 -1.72 -4.32
N SER A 219 17.00 -0.46 -4.65
CA SER A 219 17.96 0.34 -3.90
C SER A 219 17.52 0.53 -2.46
N ASN A 220 18.44 0.34 -1.51
CA ASN A 220 18.16 0.44 -0.09
C ASN A 220 18.43 1.87 0.39
N PHE A 221 17.39 2.57 0.88
CA PHE A 221 17.46 3.91 1.47
C PHE A 221 17.19 3.81 2.97
N LYS A 222 17.85 4.62 3.78
CA LYS A 222 17.60 4.62 5.24
C LYS A 222 16.12 4.89 5.54
N GLY A 223 15.48 3.99 6.24
CA GLY A 223 14.07 4.08 6.63
C GLY A 223 13.09 3.44 5.63
N MET A 224 13.55 2.90 4.50
CA MET A 224 12.68 2.28 3.49
C MET A 224 11.89 1.10 4.08
N GLU A 225 12.54 0.28 4.90
CA GLU A 225 11.88 -0.83 5.59
C GLU A 225 10.71 -0.36 6.45
N TYR A 226 10.88 0.78 7.15
CA TYR A 226 9.81 1.34 7.98
C TYR A 226 8.67 1.90 7.13
N PHE A 227 8.97 2.52 5.99
CA PHE A 227 7.93 2.98 5.07
C PHE A 227 7.08 1.80 4.57
N ILE A 228 7.71 0.70 4.14
CA ILE A 228 6.99 -0.51 3.70
C ILE A 228 6.18 -1.13 4.84
N LEU A 229 6.71 -1.14 6.05
CA LEU A 229 5.99 -1.66 7.23
C LEU A 229 4.82 -0.74 7.63
N LEU A 230 4.94 0.57 7.47
CA LEU A 230 3.83 1.51 7.65
C LEU A 230 2.72 1.26 6.62
N MET A 231 3.05 0.95 5.36
CA MET A 231 2.06 0.57 4.35
C MET A 231 1.24 -0.65 4.80
N ILE A 232 1.88 -1.66 5.43
CA ILE A 232 1.20 -2.84 5.99
C ILE A 232 0.40 -2.46 7.24
N GLY A 233 1.01 -1.75 8.17
CA GLY A 233 0.43 -1.43 9.47
C GLY A 233 -0.81 -0.53 9.38
N THR A 234 -0.81 0.44 8.46
CA THR A 234 -1.95 1.34 8.25
C THR A 234 -3.17 0.59 7.68
N VAL A 235 -2.97 -0.28 6.68
CA VAL A 235 -4.05 -1.13 6.14
C VAL A 235 -4.50 -2.17 7.17
N THR A 236 -3.58 -2.71 7.98
CA THR A 236 -3.91 -3.61 9.10
C THR A 236 -4.84 -2.92 10.10
N TYR A 237 -4.53 -1.68 10.49
CA TYR A 237 -5.39 -0.89 11.38
C TYR A 237 -6.77 -0.66 10.75
N ASP A 238 -6.81 -0.20 9.49
CA ASP A 238 -8.06 0.06 8.78
C ASP A 238 -8.96 -1.17 8.73
N GLY A 239 -8.39 -2.29 8.33
CA GLY A 239 -9.13 -3.54 8.27
C GLY A 239 -9.64 -4.00 9.63
N LEU A 240 -8.78 -4.02 10.66
CA LEU A 240 -9.17 -4.48 12.01
C LEU A 240 -10.27 -3.61 12.62
N ARG A 241 -10.16 -2.29 12.52
CA ARG A 241 -11.18 -1.36 13.10
C ARG A 241 -12.55 -1.53 12.47
N GLY A 242 -12.64 -2.04 11.23
CA GLY A 242 -13.87 -2.33 10.52
C GLY A 242 -14.58 -3.60 10.98
N THR A 243 -13.93 -4.45 11.79
CA THR A 243 -14.48 -5.74 12.19
C THR A 243 -15.40 -5.68 13.39
N THR A 244 -16.39 -6.57 13.43
CA THR A 244 -17.24 -6.80 14.62
C THR A 244 -16.41 -7.26 15.82
N PHE A 245 -15.30 -7.99 15.59
CA PHE A 245 -14.34 -8.37 16.62
C PHE A 245 -13.76 -7.13 17.35
N TRP A 246 -13.32 -6.13 16.59
CA TRP A 246 -12.80 -4.88 17.13
C TRP A 246 -13.83 -4.13 17.97
N TYR A 247 -15.04 -4.02 17.44
CA TYR A 247 -16.14 -3.38 18.15
C TYR A 247 -16.51 -4.12 19.46
N ASN A 248 -16.56 -5.45 19.42
CA ASN A 248 -16.85 -6.26 20.61
C ASN A 248 -15.78 -6.12 21.70
N LEU A 249 -14.51 -5.88 21.30
CA LEU A 249 -13.40 -5.74 22.21
C LEU A 249 -13.34 -4.35 22.86
N PHE A 250 -13.62 -3.30 22.09
CA PHE A 250 -13.39 -1.90 22.53
C PHE A 250 -14.68 -1.07 22.64
N GLY A 251 -15.81 -1.57 22.16
CA GLY A 251 -17.14 -0.94 22.30
C GLY A 251 -17.19 0.47 21.73
N SER A 252 -17.81 1.39 22.48
CA SER A 252 -17.98 2.79 22.08
C SER A 252 -16.65 3.58 22.02
N SER A 253 -15.57 3.07 22.63
CA SER A 253 -14.25 3.71 22.54
C SER A 253 -13.74 3.79 21.10
N THR A 254 -14.22 2.91 20.20
CA THR A 254 -13.91 2.93 18.78
C THR A 254 -14.34 4.22 18.06
N LEU A 255 -15.29 4.97 18.64
CA LEU A 255 -15.77 6.25 18.13
C LEU A 255 -14.96 7.46 18.65
N ASP A 256 -14.08 7.23 19.64
CA ASP A 256 -13.21 8.27 20.17
C ASP A 256 -11.96 8.43 19.29
N MET A 257 -11.67 9.67 18.91
CA MET A 257 -10.53 9.98 18.05
C MET A 257 -9.19 9.78 18.78
N GLY A 258 -9.15 10.00 20.09
CA GLY A 258 -7.96 9.78 20.92
C GLY A 258 -7.61 8.28 20.98
N PHE A 259 -8.62 7.43 21.27
CA PHE A 259 -8.45 5.99 21.24
C PHE A 259 -8.05 5.49 19.84
N SER A 260 -8.72 5.96 18.80
CA SER A 260 -8.43 5.60 17.41
C SER A 260 -7.00 5.99 17.02
N THR A 261 -6.53 7.17 17.46
CA THR A 261 -5.13 7.61 17.25
C THR A 261 -4.16 6.69 17.98
N PHE A 262 -4.42 6.38 19.25
CA PHE A 262 -3.59 5.45 20.03
C PHE A 262 -3.51 4.07 19.34
N ALA A 263 -4.65 3.51 18.97
CA ALA A 263 -4.73 2.20 18.32
C ALA A 263 -4.02 2.18 16.95
N PHE A 264 -4.15 3.25 16.17
CA PHE A 264 -3.45 3.42 14.90
C PHE A 264 -1.93 3.34 15.08
N PHE A 265 -1.37 4.11 16.01
CA PHE A 265 0.07 4.04 16.28
C PHE A 265 0.49 2.72 16.90
N ALA A 266 -0.30 2.15 17.83
CA ALA A 266 0.00 0.89 18.47
C ALA A 266 0.12 -0.27 17.46
N ILE A 267 -0.80 -0.38 16.50
CA ILE A 267 -0.75 -1.41 15.46
C ILE A 267 0.48 -1.23 14.58
N ASN A 268 0.78 -0.01 14.14
CA ASN A 268 1.99 0.24 13.36
C ASN A 268 3.28 -0.14 14.13
N ILE A 269 3.36 0.18 15.42
CA ILE A 269 4.47 -0.22 16.29
C ILE A 269 4.55 -1.75 16.42
N ILE A 270 3.43 -2.44 16.57
CA ILE A 270 3.39 -3.91 16.66
C ILE A 270 3.94 -4.54 15.38
N ILE A 271 3.51 -4.08 14.20
CA ILE A 271 4.00 -4.59 12.90
C ILE A 271 5.51 -4.37 12.77
N ILE A 272 5.98 -3.15 13.04
CA ILE A 272 7.41 -2.82 12.98
C ILE A 272 8.22 -3.66 13.98
N SER A 273 7.75 -3.80 15.21
CA SER A 273 8.44 -4.56 16.26
C SER A 273 8.49 -6.04 15.92
N SER A 274 7.42 -6.63 15.41
CA SER A 274 7.37 -8.02 14.97
C SER A 274 8.38 -8.30 13.86
N TYR A 275 8.46 -7.43 12.87
CA TYR A 275 9.45 -7.53 11.80
C TYR A 275 10.89 -7.40 12.33
N ARG A 276 11.17 -6.40 13.17
CA ARG A 276 12.50 -6.24 13.78
C ARG A 276 12.89 -7.41 14.67
N PHE A 277 11.91 -8.00 15.37
CA PHE A 277 12.13 -9.23 16.12
C PHE A 277 12.55 -10.39 15.21
N ALA A 278 11.91 -10.56 14.04
CA ALA A 278 12.32 -11.56 13.05
C ALA A 278 13.76 -11.34 12.57
N CYS A 279 14.15 -10.11 12.27
CA CYS A 279 15.53 -9.77 11.87
C CYS A 279 16.54 -10.07 12.99
N TRP A 280 16.21 -9.70 14.23
CA TRP A 280 17.02 -10.00 15.41
C TRP A 280 17.18 -11.51 15.62
N PHE A 281 16.08 -12.26 15.52
CA PHE A 281 16.09 -13.71 15.64
C PHE A 281 16.98 -14.36 14.56
N ALA A 282 16.85 -13.91 13.31
CA ALA A 282 17.69 -14.39 12.22
C ALA A 282 19.18 -14.21 12.51
N LEU A 283 19.58 -13.05 13.01
CA LEU A 283 20.97 -12.79 13.42
C LEU A 283 21.42 -13.70 14.58
N ARG A 284 20.56 -13.90 15.57
CA ARG A 284 20.89 -14.77 16.72
C ARG A 284 21.10 -16.21 16.31
N VAL A 285 20.28 -16.72 15.41
CA VAL A 285 20.33 -18.13 14.96
C VAL A 285 21.45 -18.37 13.96
N SER A 286 21.78 -17.39 13.13
CA SER A 286 22.88 -17.51 12.16
C SER A 286 24.26 -17.42 12.81
N GLY A 287 24.37 -16.82 14.01
CA GLY A 287 25.66 -16.53 14.63
C GLY A 287 26.46 -15.40 13.97
N GLU A 288 25.89 -14.75 12.95
CA GLU A 288 26.54 -13.67 12.21
C GLU A 288 26.58 -12.38 13.02
N GLN A 289 27.76 -11.73 13.02
CA GLN A 289 27.97 -10.44 13.69
C GLN A 289 27.69 -9.28 12.74
N GLN A 290 26.44 -9.15 12.30
CA GLN A 290 26.00 -8.03 11.47
C GLN A 290 25.14 -7.05 12.27
N ASP A 291 25.11 -5.78 11.86
CA ASP A 291 24.23 -4.78 12.46
C ASP A 291 22.76 -5.09 12.14
N LEU A 292 21.91 -5.09 13.19
CA LEU A 292 20.47 -5.31 13.07
C LEU A 292 19.80 -4.32 12.12
N ASN A 293 20.23 -3.04 12.13
CA ASN A 293 19.65 -2.04 11.24
C ASN A 293 19.97 -2.35 9.76
N LYS A 294 21.19 -2.84 9.49
CA LYS A 294 21.58 -3.26 8.14
C LYS A 294 20.76 -4.45 7.67
N VAL A 295 20.57 -5.46 8.50
CA VAL A 295 19.78 -6.66 8.15
C VAL A 295 18.31 -6.28 8.00
N SER A 296 17.76 -5.45 8.90
CA SER A 296 16.40 -4.94 8.78
C SER A 296 16.19 -4.19 7.46
N LEU A 297 17.08 -3.28 7.11
CA LEU A 297 17.01 -2.54 5.85
C LEU A 297 17.05 -3.49 4.63
N LEU A 298 17.95 -4.47 4.64
CA LEU A 298 18.10 -5.42 3.53
C LEU A 298 16.85 -6.30 3.35
N PHE A 299 16.23 -6.79 4.44
CA PHE A 299 15.01 -7.60 4.35
C PHE A 299 13.76 -6.75 4.03
N GLY A 300 13.79 -5.42 4.18
CA GLY A 300 12.63 -4.55 4.03
C GLY A 300 11.90 -4.73 2.69
N HIS A 301 12.64 -4.83 1.57
CA HIS A 301 12.03 -5.00 0.26
C HIS A 301 11.26 -6.32 0.09
N THR A 302 11.57 -7.35 0.89
CA THR A 302 10.86 -8.64 0.82
C THR A 302 9.42 -8.52 1.30
N MET A 303 9.10 -7.50 2.09
CA MET A 303 7.74 -7.22 2.59
C MET A 303 6.88 -6.43 1.58
N LEU A 304 7.48 -5.90 0.51
CA LEU A 304 6.78 -5.07 -0.47
C LEU A 304 5.62 -5.79 -1.18
N PRO A 305 5.73 -7.07 -1.60
CA PRO A 305 4.60 -7.78 -2.20
C PRO A 305 3.41 -7.95 -1.24
N ILE A 306 3.66 -8.14 0.07
CA ILE A 306 2.61 -8.18 1.10
C ILE A 306 1.94 -6.82 1.21
N ALA A 307 2.72 -5.74 1.31
CA ALA A 307 2.19 -4.38 1.40
C ALA A 307 1.27 -4.05 0.23
N PHE A 308 1.71 -4.37 -0.99
CA PHE A 308 0.92 -4.14 -2.20
C PHE A 308 -0.34 -5.01 -2.24
N ALA A 309 -0.21 -6.32 -2.01
CA ALA A 309 -1.34 -7.24 -2.06
C ALA A 309 -2.42 -6.84 -1.05
N TYR A 310 -2.01 -6.50 0.17
CA TYR A 310 -2.95 -6.09 1.21
C TYR A 310 -3.63 -4.76 0.88
N HIS A 311 -2.88 -3.77 0.39
CA HIS A 311 -3.44 -2.50 -0.05
C HIS A 311 -4.47 -2.70 -1.18
N VAL A 312 -4.11 -3.45 -2.22
CA VAL A 312 -5.01 -3.69 -3.37
C VAL A 312 -6.26 -4.46 -2.94
N THR A 313 -6.11 -5.54 -2.18
CA THR A 313 -7.25 -6.38 -1.81
C THR A 313 -8.20 -5.66 -0.86
N HIS A 314 -7.68 -4.83 0.05
CA HIS A 314 -8.50 -4.06 0.97
C HIS A 314 -9.37 -3.02 0.25
N TYR A 315 -8.81 -2.31 -0.73
CA TYR A 315 -9.53 -1.27 -1.48
C TYR A 315 -10.08 -1.72 -2.84
N LEU A 316 -10.07 -3.03 -3.15
CA LEU A 316 -10.47 -3.54 -4.45
C LEU A 316 -11.93 -3.22 -4.80
N SER A 317 -12.84 -3.39 -3.86
CA SER A 317 -14.26 -3.07 -4.04
C SER A 317 -14.47 -1.58 -4.32
N LEU A 318 -13.74 -0.72 -3.63
CA LEU A 318 -13.77 0.73 -3.86
C LEU A 318 -13.32 1.06 -5.29
N LEU A 319 -12.21 0.45 -5.75
CA LEU A 319 -11.72 0.63 -7.12
C LEU A 319 -12.72 0.12 -8.17
N LEU A 320 -13.31 -1.06 -7.98
CA LEU A 320 -14.19 -1.67 -8.99
C LEU A 320 -15.56 -0.99 -9.10
N TYR A 321 -16.08 -0.49 -7.99
CA TYR A 321 -17.46 0.00 -7.94
C TYR A 321 -17.53 1.52 -7.91
N GLU A 322 -16.83 2.20 -7.02
CA GLU A 322 -16.89 3.67 -6.96
C GLU A 322 -16.27 4.33 -8.19
N SER A 323 -15.25 3.71 -8.82
CA SER A 323 -14.66 4.24 -10.06
C SER A 323 -15.65 4.39 -11.21
N GLN A 324 -16.75 3.61 -11.21
CA GLN A 324 -17.80 3.71 -12.24
C GLN A 324 -18.47 5.09 -12.23
N THR A 325 -18.49 5.79 -11.11
CA THR A 325 -19.11 7.11 -10.99
C THR A 325 -18.28 8.24 -11.59
N ILE A 326 -17.09 7.96 -12.13
CA ILE A 326 -16.14 8.98 -12.60
C ILE A 326 -16.75 9.91 -13.68
N LEU A 327 -17.43 9.35 -14.67
CA LEU A 327 -18.02 10.12 -15.76
C LEU A 327 -19.15 11.03 -15.27
N TYR A 328 -19.98 10.53 -14.35
CA TYR A 328 -21.02 11.31 -13.70
C TYR A 328 -20.42 12.44 -12.86
N ARG A 329 -19.38 12.18 -12.05
CA ARG A 329 -18.73 13.21 -11.24
C ARG A 329 -17.92 14.21 -12.10
N LEU A 330 -17.37 13.80 -13.23
CA LEU A 330 -16.76 14.73 -14.20
C LEU A 330 -17.79 15.62 -14.88
N ASN A 331 -19.04 15.18 -15.00
CA ASN A 331 -20.14 15.97 -15.52
C ASN A 331 -20.48 17.18 -14.63
N ASP A 332 -20.27 17.04 -13.31
CA ASP A 332 -20.39 18.11 -12.30
C ASP A 332 -19.27 18.01 -11.25
N PRO A 333 -18.04 18.38 -11.61
CA PRO A 333 -16.88 18.16 -10.72
C PRO A 333 -16.96 18.96 -9.41
N TYR A 334 -17.75 20.02 -9.39
CA TYR A 334 -17.95 20.87 -8.21
C TYR A 334 -19.20 20.51 -7.40
N GLY A 335 -20.09 19.64 -7.92
CA GLY A 335 -21.36 19.30 -7.26
C GLY A 335 -22.32 20.48 -7.13
N VAL A 336 -22.32 21.39 -8.11
CA VAL A 336 -23.13 22.62 -8.11
C VAL A 336 -24.26 22.59 -9.13
N GLY A 337 -24.50 21.43 -9.74
CA GLY A 337 -25.58 21.24 -10.72
C GLY A 337 -25.18 21.48 -12.16
N TRP A 338 -23.88 21.43 -12.49
CA TRP A 338 -23.41 21.46 -13.85
C TRP A 338 -23.80 20.18 -14.61
N ASN A 339 -23.97 20.29 -15.91
CA ASN A 339 -24.21 19.15 -16.81
C ASN A 339 -23.32 19.30 -18.04
N LEU A 340 -21.99 19.15 -17.82
CA LEU A 340 -20.99 19.46 -18.87
C LEU A 340 -21.05 18.50 -20.07
N PHE A 341 -21.42 17.24 -19.82
CA PHE A 341 -21.38 16.15 -20.82
C PHE A 341 -22.74 15.48 -21.03
N GLY A 342 -23.81 15.94 -20.40
CA GLY A 342 -25.14 15.32 -20.49
C GLY A 342 -25.20 13.91 -19.87
N VAL A 343 -24.34 13.60 -18.90
CA VAL A 343 -24.31 12.29 -18.24
C VAL A 343 -25.25 12.29 -17.05
N GLU A 344 -26.24 11.40 -17.06
CA GLU A 344 -27.15 11.17 -15.94
C GLU A 344 -26.45 10.40 -14.79
N GLU A 345 -27.06 10.44 -13.61
CA GLU A 345 -26.56 9.67 -12.45
C GLU A 345 -26.49 8.17 -12.77
N ILE A 346 -25.32 7.59 -12.56
CA ILE A 346 -25.06 6.19 -12.92
C ILE A 346 -25.36 5.30 -11.70
N THR A 347 -26.19 4.29 -11.91
CA THR A 347 -26.35 3.20 -10.94
C THR A 347 -25.12 2.32 -10.98
N ILE A 348 -24.48 2.13 -9.82
CA ILE A 348 -23.29 1.27 -9.69
C ILE A 348 -23.65 -0.17 -10.05
N ASN A 349 -22.93 -0.75 -10.99
CA ASN A 349 -23.10 -2.14 -11.41
C ASN A 349 -22.17 -3.05 -10.60
N TYR A 350 -22.75 -3.88 -9.72
CA TYR A 350 -22.03 -4.90 -8.96
C TYR A 350 -21.87 -6.18 -9.79
N PHE A 351 -20.99 -6.13 -10.80
CA PHE A 351 -20.79 -7.20 -11.79
C PHE A 351 -20.08 -8.45 -11.24
N LEU A 352 -19.44 -8.38 -10.07
CA LEU A 352 -18.90 -9.53 -9.37
C LEU A 352 -19.83 -9.94 -8.23
N THR A 353 -20.03 -11.24 -8.05
CA THR A 353 -20.65 -11.74 -6.84
C THR A 353 -19.74 -11.50 -5.63
N PRO A 354 -20.27 -11.36 -4.41
CA PRO A 354 -19.44 -11.22 -3.20
C PRO A 354 -18.40 -12.33 -3.07
N VAL A 355 -18.77 -13.57 -3.36
CA VAL A 355 -17.85 -14.73 -3.36
C VAL A 355 -16.78 -14.61 -4.43
N GLY A 356 -17.12 -14.13 -5.63
CA GLY A 356 -16.15 -13.89 -6.71
C GLY A 356 -15.13 -12.81 -6.35
N LEU A 357 -15.59 -11.70 -5.79
CA LEU A 357 -14.72 -10.63 -5.32
C LEU A 357 -13.76 -11.13 -4.23
N TRP A 358 -14.30 -11.81 -3.23
CA TRP A 358 -13.50 -12.38 -2.15
C TRP A 358 -12.49 -13.42 -2.65
N GLY A 359 -12.87 -14.27 -3.63
CA GLY A 359 -11.94 -15.20 -4.27
C GLY A 359 -10.75 -14.51 -4.91
N ILE A 360 -10.96 -13.39 -5.60
CA ILE A 360 -9.89 -12.55 -6.16
C ILE A 360 -9.00 -11.99 -5.04
N GLN A 361 -9.61 -11.48 -3.98
CA GLN A 361 -8.87 -10.94 -2.83
C GLN A 361 -8.00 -12.01 -2.15
N VAL A 362 -8.52 -13.22 -1.93
CA VAL A 362 -7.75 -14.36 -1.40
C VAL A 362 -6.57 -14.69 -2.31
N PHE A 363 -6.81 -14.81 -3.61
CA PHE A 363 -5.76 -15.13 -4.58
C PHE A 363 -4.63 -14.09 -4.58
N VAL A 364 -4.97 -12.81 -4.66
CA VAL A 364 -3.98 -11.72 -4.67
C VAL A 364 -3.21 -11.65 -3.34
N THR A 365 -3.90 -11.84 -2.21
CA THR A 365 -3.26 -11.90 -0.89
C THR A 365 -2.24 -13.04 -0.84
N LEU A 366 -2.64 -14.26 -1.20
CA LEU A 366 -1.73 -15.41 -1.20
C LEU A 366 -0.54 -15.20 -2.15
N ALA A 367 -0.78 -14.70 -3.36
CA ALA A 367 0.29 -14.42 -4.30
C ALA A 367 1.33 -13.44 -3.72
N GLY A 368 0.88 -12.34 -3.09
CA GLY A 368 1.78 -11.37 -2.46
C GLY A 368 2.62 -11.99 -1.33
N HIS A 369 2.00 -12.83 -0.50
CA HIS A 369 2.69 -13.50 0.59
C HIS A 369 3.67 -14.57 0.10
N MET A 370 3.32 -15.35 -0.93
CA MET A 370 4.24 -16.30 -1.56
C MET A 370 5.46 -15.62 -2.18
N LEU A 371 5.25 -14.51 -2.91
CA LEU A 371 6.35 -13.71 -3.47
C LEU A 371 7.28 -13.16 -2.39
N SER A 372 6.73 -12.73 -1.26
CA SER A 372 7.51 -12.29 -0.10
C SER A 372 8.37 -13.42 0.47
N VAL A 373 7.81 -14.61 0.62
CA VAL A 373 8.57 -15.80 1.10
C VAL A 373 9.71 -16.15 0.14
N ILE A 374 9.48 -16.09 -1.17
CA ILE A 374 10.51 -16.36 -2.20
C ILE A 374 11.66 -15.34 -2.07
N LEU A 375 11.34 -14.04 -1.98
CA LEU A 375 12.34 -12.97 -1.85
C LEU A 375 13.13 -13.09 -0.55
N ALA A 376 12.45 -13.38 0.57
CA ALA A 376 13.08 -13.55 1.87
C ALA A 376 14.01 -14.77 1.88
N HIS A 377 13.61 -15.86 1.21
CA HIS A 377 14.43 -17.08 1.10
C HIS A 377 15.71 -16.84 0.30
N ASP A 378 15.59 -16.22 -0.88
CA ASP A 378 16.75 -15.89 -1.72
C ASP A 378 17.75 -14.97 -0.99
N LEU A 379 17.24 -13.94 -0.31
CA LEU A 379 18.06 -13.03 0.47
C LEU A 379 18.72 -13.71 1.68
N ALA A 380 17.99 -14.59 2.38
CA ALA A 380 18.54 -15.32 3.54
C ALA A 380 19.70 -16.23 3.12
N ILE A 381 19.60 -16.91 1.98
CA ILE A 381 20.72 -17.69 1.41
C ILE A 381 21.93 -16.79 1.15
N LYS A 382 21.71 -15.61 0.57
CA LYS A 382 22.79 -14.66 0.26
C LYS A 382 23.49 -14.14 1.52
N LEU A 383 22.73 -13.85 2.58
CA LEU A 383 23.26 -13.25 3.80
C LEU A 383 23.85 -14.25 4.79
N PHE A 384 23.24 -15.43 4.94
CA PHE A 384 23.56 -16.39 5.97
C PHE A 384 24.10 -17.73 5.42
N GLY A 385 24.14 -17.89 4.09
CA GLY A 385 24.48 -19.14 3.44
C GLY A 385 23.38 -20.20 3.54
N HIS A 386 23.42 -21.18 2.66
CA HIS A 386 22.35 -22.20 2.51
C HIS A 386 22.07 -22.97 3.82
N HIS A 387 23.11 -23.36 4.57
CA HIS A 387 22.93 -24.17 5.79
C HIS A 387 22.25 -23.44 6.96
N GLN A 388 22.38 -22.12 7.04
CA GLN A 388 21.80 -21.32 8.12
C GLN A 388 20.47 -20.64 7.67
N SER A 389 20.25 -20.47 6.37
CA SER A 389 19.12 -19.73 5.82
C SER A 389 17.77 -20.28 6.29
N ASP A 390 17.60 -21.58 6.42
CA ASP A 390 16.33 -22.19 6.83
C ASP A 390 15.90 -21.75 8.23
N LYS A 391 16.82 -21.85 9.19
CA LYS A 391 16.53 -21.52 10.60
C LYS A 391 16.29 -20.03 10.79
N THR A 392 16.98 -19.18 10.03
CA THR A 392 16.84 -17.71 10.12
C THR A 392 15.48 -17.23 9.66
N GLN A 393 14.74 -18.02 8.88
CA GLN A 393 13.47 -17.63 8.30
C GLN A 393 12.23 -18.08 9.09
N TYR A 394 12.34 -18.91 10.12
CA TYR A 394 11.17 -19.45 10.83
C TYR A 394 10.27 -18.36 11.42
N ILE A 395 10.84 -17.30 12.00
CA ILE A 395 10.03 -16.20 12.54
C ILE A 395 9.44 -15.35 11.41
N PHE A 396 10.17 -15.12 10.31
CA PHE A 396 9.60 -14.48 9.12
C PHE A 396 8.41 -15.25 8.57
N LEU A 397 8.53 -16.58 8.47
CA LEU A 397 7.44 -17.46 8.05
C LEU A 397 6.23 -17.35 8.98
N LEU A 398 6.45 -17.38 10.30
CA LEU A 398 5.38 -17.24 11.29
C LEU A 398 4.65 -15.90 11.15
N ILE A 399 5.40 -14.80 10.98
CA ILE A 399 4.82 -13.46 10.76
C ILE A 399 4.05 -13.43 9.44
N THR A 400 4.61 -13.98 8.36
CA THR A 400 3.94 -14.04 7.06
C THR A 400 2.62 -14.82 7.14
N VAL A 401 2.62 -15.98 7.80
CA VAL A 401 1.38 -16.74 8.05
C VAL A 401 0.39 -15.93 8.88
N GLY A 402 0.85 -15.29 9.96
CA GLY A 402 0.01 -14.44 10.81
C GLY A 402 -0.63 -13.28 10.03
N LEU A 403 0.15 -12.57 9.22
CA LEU A 403 -0.37 -11.51 8.34
C LEU A 403 -1.34 -12.03 7.28
N THR A 404 -1.09 -13.24 6.73
CA THR A 404 -2.03 -13.87 5.78
C THR A 404 -3.38 -14.13 6.45
N LEU A 405 -3.36 -14.78 7.61
CA LEU A 405 -4.59 -15.11 8.35
C LEU A 405 -5.35 -13.86 8.77
N GLN A 406 -4.63 -12.84 9.24
CA GLN A 406 -5.22 -11.56 9.64
C GLN A 406 -5.81 -10.82 8.43
N ALA A 407 -5.12 -10.77 7.28
CA ALA A 407 -5.65 -10.16 6.07
C ALA A 407 -6.93 -10.85 5.59
N LEU A 408 -6.94 -12.18 5.53
CA LEU A 408 -8.11 -12.96 5.13
C LEU A 408 -9.27 -12.83 6.13
N PHE A 409 -8.97 -12.77 7.43
CA PHE A 409 -9.98 -12.52 8.46
C PHE A 409 -10.66 -11.17 8.24
N VAL A 410 -9.89 -10.11 8.05
CA VAL A 410 -10.41 -8.76 7.80
C VAL A 410 -11.26 -8.69 6.53
N LEU A 411 -10.82 -9.37 5.47
CA LEU A 411 -11.53 -9.39 4.18
C LEU A 411 -12.82 -10.23 4.22
N SER A 412 -12.99 -11.12 5.21
CA SER A 412 -14.16 -12.01 5.33
C SER A 412 -15.27 -11.45 6.22
N VAL A 413 -14.99 -10.46 7.04
CA VAL A 413 -15.97 -9.90 7.99
C VAL A 413 -16.70 -8.73 7.33
N PRO A 414 -18.06 -8.74 7.32
CA PRO A 414 -18.86 -7.65 6.76
C PRO A 414 -18.80 -6.38 7.60
#